data_5e10130dc04389275d38250514b91935
#
_entry.id   5e10130dc04389275d38250514b91935
#
_cell.length_a   1.000
_cell.length_b   1.000
_cell.length_c   1.000
_cell.angle_alpha   90.00
_cell.angle_beta   90.00
_cell.angle_gamma   90.00
#
_symmetry.space_group_name_H-M   'P 1'
#
loop_
_entity.id
_entity.type
_entity.pdbx_description
1 polymer ?
#
loop_
_entity_poly.entity_id
_entity_poly.type
_entity_poly.pdbx_seq_one_letter_code
_entity_poly.pdbx_strand_id
1 'polypeptide(L)'
;MRRAVGKCGGLRPVSQHGFTLLELLVVIVIIGLLAAYVGPRYFAQLGKSERGAAKAQIEGLGRALDAYRLDTGHYPTTEQGLNALVVKPNDEPKWTGPYLQKAVPPDPWGTPYVYRSPGQGGVYDIISYGSDGQEGGSGAAADISMTANVIVDTAAA
;
A
#
# COMPACT_ATOMS: atom_id res chain seq x y z
N MET A 1 -53.75 0.50 -68.81
CA MET A 1 -52.89 -0.18 -67.82
C MET A 1 -51.45 0.32 -67.95
N ARG A 2 -50.99 1.21 -67.07
CA ARG A 2 -49.60 1.70 -67.05
C ARG A 2 -48.95 1.22 -65.77
N ARG A 3 -47.91 0.37 -65.87
CA ARG A 3 -47.10 -0.09 -64.76
C ARG A 3 -46.09 0.98 -64.37
N ALA A 4 -46.11 1.40 -63.12
CA ALA A 4 -45.13 2.28 -62.52
C ALA A 4 -43.88 1.44 -62.19
N VAL A 5 -42.72 1.86 -62.71
CA VAL A 5 -41.41 1.29 -62.41
C VAL A 5 -40.90 2.00 -61.17
N GLY A 6 -40.73 1.25 -60.06
CA GLY A 6 -40.17 1.71 -58.83
C GLY A 6 -38.69 2.08 -58.94
N LYS A 7 -38.33 3.27 -58.54
CA LYS A 7 -36.98 3.81 -58.50
C LYS A 7 -36.22 3.19 -57.31
N CYS A 8 -35.28 2.27 -57.60
CA CYS A 8 -34.35 1.78 -56.57
C CYS A 8 -33.49 2.90 -56.04
N GLY A 9 -33.65 3.19 -54.76
CA GLY A 9 -32.79 4.12 -54.02
C GLY A 9 -31.36 3.59 -53.94
N GLY A 10 -30.42 4.29 -54.56
CA GLY A 10 -29.00 3.97 -54.51
C GLY A 10 -28.46 4.13 -53.08
N LEU A 11 -27.98 3.01 -52.54
CA LEU A 11 -27.17 3.00 -51.30
C LEU A 11 -25.90 3.80 -51.57
N ARG A 12 -25.71 4.90 -50.84
CA ARG A 12 -24.47 5.67 -50.89
C ARG A 12 -23.34 4.81 -50.29
N PRO A 13 -22.19 4.62 -50.99
CA PRO A 13 -21.07 3.90 -50.40
C PRO A 13 -20.55 4.69 -49.20
N VAL A 14 -20.54 4.04 -48.04
CA VAL A 14 -19.87 4.55 -46.85
C VAL A 14 -18.37 4.53 -47.17
N SER A 15 -17.76 5.74 -47.21
CA SER A 15 -16.33 5.89 -47.43
C SER A 15 -15.60 5.26 -46.26
N GLN A 16 -15.04 4.07 -46.44
CA GLN A 16 -14.15 3.44 -45.45
C GLN A 16 -12.79 4.12 -45.55
N HIS A 17 -12.52 5.04 -44.61
CA HIS A 17 -11.19 5.61 -44.43
C HIS A 17 -10.34 4.58 -43.67
N GLY A 18 -9.44 3.92 -44.36
CA GLY A 18 -8.41 3.08 -43.73
C GLY A 18 -7.37 3.94 -43.07
N PHE A 19 -6.96 3.57 -41.85
CA PHE A 19 -5.83 4.20 -41.16
C PHE A 19 -4.53 3.95 -41.89
N THR A 20 -3.68 4.97 -42.01
CA THR A 20 -2.34 4.83 -42.59
C THR A 20 -1.38 4.27 -41.55
N LEU A 21 -0.37 3.51 -42.01
CA LEU A 21 0.67 2.96 -41.16
C LEU A 21 1.46 4.10 -40.43
N LEU A 22 1.68 5.22 -41.13
CA LEU A 22 2.30 6.43 -40.58
C LEU A 22 1.49 7.02 -39.43
N GLU A 23 0.15 7.07 -39.54
CA GLU A 23 -0.74 7.63 -38.53
C GLU A 23 -0.68 6.80 -37.23
N LEU A 24 -0.68 5.47 -37.32
CA LEU A 24 -0.49 4.61 -36.18
C LEU A 24 0.91 4.77 -35.56
N LEU A 25 1.94 4.90 -36.37
CA LEU A 25 3.31 5.09 -35.91
C LEU A 25 3.44 6.40 -35.12
N VAL A 26 2.89 7.50 -35.62
CA VAL A 26 2.91 8.80 -34.91
C VAL A 26 2.17 8.68 -33.55
N VAL A 27 1.03 8.01 -33.50
CA VAL A 27 0.27 7.83 -32.25
C VAL A 27 1.06 7.06 -31.21
N ILE A 28 1.68 5.93 -31.58
CA ILE A 28 2.47 5.14 -30.61
C ILE A 28 3.72 5.90 -30.14
N VAL A 29 4.36 6.72 -30.98
CA VAL A 29 5.49 7.58 -30.58
C VAL A 29 5.04 8.61 -29.57
N ILE A 30 3.91 9.29 -29.80
CA ILE A 30 3.37 10.30 -28.87
C ILE A 30 3.02 9.65 -27.53
N ILE A 31 2.32 8.50 -27.55
CA ILE A 31 1.98 7.76 -26.31
C ILE A 31 3.26 7.35 -25.57
N GLY A 32 4.28 6.86 -26.29
CA GLY A 32 5.56 6.48 -25.70
C GLY A 32 6.27 7.65 -25.01
N LEU A 33 6.29 8.83 -25.64
CA LEU A 33 6.88 10.05 -25.07
C LEU A 33 6.11 10.52 -23.82
N LEU A 34 4.78 10.50 -23.85
CA LEU A 34 3.94 10.86 -22.71
C LEU A 34 4.13 9.87 -21.55
N ALA A 35 4.17 8.58 -21.83
CA ALA A 35 4.39 7.54 -20.82
C ALA A 35 5.77 7.68 -20.16
N ALA A 36 6.81 7.97 -20.93
CA ALA A 36 8.17 8.19 -20.41
C ALA A 36 8.25 9.41 -19.49
N TYR A 37 7.47 10.46 -19.75
CA TYR A 37 7.44 11.67 -18.93
C TYR A 37 6.60 11.51 -17.65
N VAL A 38 5.43 10.88 -17.74
CA VAL A 38 4.47 10.76 -16.62
C VAL A 38 4.83 9.61 -15.67
N GLY A 39 5.35 8.50 -16.24
CA GLY A 39 5.63 7.26 -15.49
C GLY A 39 6.45 7.47 -14.21
N PRO A 40 7.65 8.08 -14.26
CA PRO A 40 8.50 8.25 -13.08
C PRO A 40 7.83 9.05 -11.95
N ARG A 41 7.07 10.09 -12.32
CA ARG A 41 6.35 10.92 -11.33
C ARG A 41 5.21 10.16 -10.65
N TYR A 42 4.51 9.34 -11.39
CA TYR A 42 3.42 8.52 -10.87
C TYR A 42 3.94 7.51 -9.84
N PHE A 43 4.99 6.77 -10.17
CA PHE A 43 5.59 5.78 -9.25
C PHE A 43 6.17 6.44 -7.98
N ALA A 44 6.80 7.60 -8.10
CA ALA A 44 7.29 8.33 -6.93
C ALA A 44 6.15 8.77 -5.99
N GLN A 45 5.01 9.18 -6.54
CA GLN A 45 3.85 9.58 -5.75
C GLN A 45 3.18 8.39 -5.06
N LEU A 46 3.11 7.24 -5.74
CA LEU A 46 2.58 6.01 -5.18
C LEU A 46 3.40 5.56 -3.96
N GLY A 47 4.72 5.52 -4.08
CA GLY A 47 5.60 5.16 -2.98
C GLY A 47 5.45 6.06 -1.74
N LYS A 48 5.23 7.37 -1.93
CA LYS A 48 4.95 8.28 -0.80
C LYS A 48 3.63 7.96 -0.10
N SER A 49 2.59 7.61 -0.87
CA SER A 49 1.27 7.25 -0.33
C SER A 49 1.35 5.96 0.49
N GLU A 50 2.02 4.94 -0.01
CA GLU A 50 2.22 3.66 0.68
C GLU A 50 2.99 3.84 2.00
N ARG A 51 4.06 4.63 2.00
CA ARG A 51 4.81 4.95 3.22
C ARG A 51 3.97 5.71 4.24
N GLY A 52 3.15 6.66 3.78
CA GLY A 52 2.19 7.37 4.63
C GLY A 52 1.18 6.42 5.29
N ALA A 53 0.67 5.46 4.53
CA ALA A 53 -0.23 4.43 5.03
C ALA A 53 0.45 3.52 6.07
N ALA A 54 1.69 3.07 5.80
CA ALA A 54 2.47 2.28 6.75
C ALA A 54 2.69 3.02 8.08
N LYS A 55 3.08 4.30 8.04
CA LYS A 55 3.23 5.13 9.25
C LYS A 55 1.93 5.21 10.04
N ALA A 56 0.82 5.48 9.39
CA ALA A 56 -0.49 5.57 10.06
C ALA A 56 -0.92 4.24 10.68
N GLN A 57 -0.63 3.12 10.04
CA GLN A 57 -0.89 1.78 10.58
C GLN A 57 0.00 1.50 11.81
N ILE A 58 1.29 1.80 11.74
CA ILE A 58 2.23 1.65 12.86
C ILE A 58 1.77 2.50 14.06
N GLU A 59 1.35 3.75 13.86
CA GLU A 59 0.78 4.59 14.93
C GLU A 59 -0.49 3.97 15.52
N GLY A 60 -1.35 3.38 14.68
CA GLY A 60 -2.53 2.66 15.13
C GLY A 60 -2.20 1.46 16.02
N LEU A 61 -1.20 0.67 15.63
CA LEU A 61 -0.69 -0.45 16.41
C LEU A 61 -0.07 0.03 17.73
N GLY A 62 0.68 1.14 17.71
CA GLY A 62 1.25 1.75 18.92
C GLY A 62 0.17 2.12 19.94
N ARG A 63 -0.91 2.78 19.51
CA ARG A 63 -2.06 3.08 20.40
C ARG A 63 -2.72 1.83 20.97
N ALA A 64 -2.82 0.76 20.21
CA ALA A 64 -3.36 -0.51 20.69
C ALA A 64 -2.42 -1.17 21.72
N LEU A 65 -1.11 -1.08 21.52
CA LEU A 65 -0.09 -1.51 22.50
C LEU A 65 -0.16 -0.71 23.79
N ASP A 66 -0.37 0.61 23.71
CA ASP A 66 -0.54 1.46 24.90
C ASP A 66 -1.81 1.06 25.67
N ALA A 67 -2.92 0.76 24.99
CA ALA A 67 -4.13 0.26 25.63
C ALA A 67 -3.90 -1.12 26.30
N TYR A 68 -3.19 -2.03 25.65
CA TYR A 68 -2.79 -3.31 26.24
C TYR A 68 -1.98 -3.09 27.54
N ARG A 69 -1.00 -2.18 27.50
CA ARG A 69 -0.17 -1.87 28.67
C ARG A 69 -0.97 -1.27 29.81
N LEU A 70 -1.97 -0.43 29.53
CA LEU A 70 -2.83 0.16 30.57
C LEU A 70 -3.54 -0.91 31.38
N ASP A 71 -3.97 -2.00 30.77
CA ASP A 71 -4.69 -3.09 31.42
C ASP A 71 -3.73 -4.07 32.12
N THR A 72 -2.66 -4.47 31.42
CA THR A 72 -1.75 -5.56 31.87
C THR A 72 -0.56 -5.05 32.68
N GLY A 73 -0.19 -3.77 32.52
CA GLY A 73 0.96 -3.15 33.18
C GLY A 73 2.27 -3.24 32.40
N HIS A 74 2.30 -3.98 31.27
CA HIS A 74 3.48 -4.17 30.42
C HIS A 74 3.09 -4.32 28.94
N TYR A 75 4.05 -4.21 28.04
CA TYR A 75 3.84 -4.52 26.63
C TYR A 75 3.93 -6.03 26.37
N PRO A 76 3.33 -6.54 25.30
CA PRO A 76 3.50 -7.94 24.91
C PRO A 76 4.98 -8.30 24.73
N THR A 77 5.35 -9.54 25.01
CA THR A 77 6.70 -10.05 24.68
C THR A 77 6.88 -10.21 23.19
N THR A 78 8.12 -10.36 22.73
CA THR A 78 8.40 -10.63 21.31
C THR A 78 7.72 -11.92 20.83
N GLU A 79 7.64 -12.96 21.69
CA GLU A 79 6.97 -14.22 21.38
C GLU A 79 5.45 -14.08 21.27
N GLN A 80 4.84 -13.28 22.12
CA GLN A 80 3.42 -12.96 22.06
C GLN A 80 3.10 -12.13 20.83
N GLY A 81 4.02 -11.23 20.44
CA GLY A 81 3.93 -10.41 19.26
C GLY A 81 2.69 -9.51 19.23
N LEU A 82 2.41 -8.94 18.07
CA LEU A 82 1.21 -8.11 17.85
C LEU A 82 -0.09 -8.92 17.90
N ASN A 83 -0.02 -10.25 17.82
CA ASN A 83 -1.21 -11.10 17.93
C ASN A 83 -1.88 -11.00 19.31
N ALA A 84 -1.12 -10.66 20.36
CA ALA A 84 -1.64 -10.38 21.69
C ALA A 84 -2.66 -9.23 21.76
N LEU A 85 -2.69 -8.37 20.72
CA LEU A 85 -3.68 -7.30 20.61
C LEU A 85 -5.07 -7.80 20.16
N VAL A 86 -5.14 -8.99 19.59
CA VAL A 86 -6.38 -9.57 19.04
C VAL A 86 -6.82 -10.78 19.83
N VAL A 87 -5.88 -11.64 20.22
CA VAL A 87 -6.10 -12.90 20.91
C VAL A 87 -5.45 -12.85 22.28
N LYS A 88 -6.22 -13.27 23.31
CA LYS A 88 -5.73 -13.31 24.68
C LYS A 88 -4.55 -14.28 24.81
N PRO A 89 -3.36 -13.84 25.27
CA PRO A 89 -2.29 -14.75 25.63
C PRO A 89 -2.66 -15.61 26.83
N ASN A 90 -2.16 -16.84 26.90
CA ASN A 90 -2.50 -17.79 27.98
C ASN A 90 -1.99 -17.36 29.35
N ASP A 91 -0.90 -16.60 29.37
CA ASP A 91 -0.17 -16.12 30.55
C ASP A 91 -0.58 -14.71 30.99
N GLU A 92 -1.64 -14.13 30.41
CA GLU A 92 -2.07 -12.75 30.70
C GLU A 92 -3.49 -12.69 31.29
N PRO A 93 -3.63 -12.84 32.62
CA PRO A 93 -4.94 -12.84 33.27
C PRO A 93 -5.66 -11.49 33.21
N LYS A 94 -4.91 -10.38 33.13
CA LYS A 94 -5.44 -9.02 33.11
C LYS A 94 -5.85 -8.53 31.71
N TRP A 95 -5.72 -9.38 30.70
CA TRP A 95 -6.11 -9.02 29.36
C TRP A 95 -7.62 -8.80 29.23
N THR A 96 -8.03 -7.60 28.84
CA THR A 96 -9.45 -7.21 28.69
C THR A 96 -9.87 -6.97 27.25
N GLY A 97 -8.92 -7.08 26.27
CA GLY A 97 -9.15 -6.83 24.85
C GLY A 97 -10.28 -7.65 24.23
N PRO A 98 -10.44 -7.65 22.92
CA PRO A 98 -9.41 -7.31 21.92
C PRO A 98 -9.16 -5.79 21.79
N TYR A 99 -7.90 -5.42 21.58
CA TYR A 99 -7.45 -4.03 21.39
C TYR A 99 -7.46 -3.61 19.92
N LEU A 100 -7.62 -4.56 19.02
CA LEU A 100 -7.87 -4.37 17.60
C LEU A 100 -9.15 -5.09 17.20
N GLN A 101 -9.99 -4.43 16.40
CA GLN A 101 -11.26 -5.02 15.93
C GLN A 101 -11.07 -6.13 14.89
N LYS A 102 -9.92 -6.18 14.26
CA LYS A 102 -9.57 -7.16 13.21
C LYS A 102 -8.15 -7.68 13.47
N ALA A 103 -7.79 -8.75 12.77
CA ALA A 103 -6.42 -9.25 12.74
C ALA A 103 -5.45 -8.11 12.38
N VAL A 104 -4.20 -8.22 12.86
CA VAL A 104 -3.13 -7.26 12.52
C VAL A 104 -2.99 -7.22 10.99
N PRO A 105 -3.21 -6.06 10.34
CA PRO A 105 -3.07 -5.98 8.89
C PRO A 105 -1.59 -6.09 8.52
N PRO A 106 -1.27 -6.63 7.34
CA PRO A 106 0.06 -6.48 6.77
C PRO A 106 0.31 -5.01 6.41
N ASP A 107 1.56 -4.68 6.16
CA ASP A 107 1.93 -3.37 5.64
C ASP A 107 1.37 -3.14 4.20
N PRO A 108 1.46 -1.93 3.63
CA PRO A 108 0.92 -1.64 2.31
C PRO A 108 1.53 -2.46 1.16
N TRP A 109 2.66 -3.08 1.38
CA TRP A 109 3.35 -3.96 0.42
C TRP A 109 3.03 -5.45 0.63
N GLY A 110 2.23 -5.77 1.68
CA GLY A 110 1.79 -7.14 1.96
C GLY A 110 2.70 -7.91 2.91
N THR A 111 3.72 -7.26 3.49
CA THR A 111 4.65 -7.87 4.44
C THR A 111 4.14 -7.71 5.88
N PRO A 112 4.23 -8.73 6.74
CA PRO A 112 3.89 -8.59 8.15
C PRO A 112 4.82 -7.61 8.88
N TYR A 113 4.28 -6.83 9.81
CA TYR A 113 5.09 -5.99 10.70
C TYR A 113 5.94 -6.85 11.63
N VAL A 114 7.19 -6.46 11.81
CA VAL A 114 8.08 -7.06 12.80
C VAL A 114 7.92 -6.33 14.12
N TYR A 115 7.70 -7.08 15.21
CA TYR A 115 7.58 -6.56 16.56
C TYR A 115 8.69 -7.11 17.44
N ARG A 116 9.32 -6.25 18.22
CA ARG A 116 10.36 -6.62 19.18
C ARG A 116 10.10 -5.91 20.51
N SER A 117 10.15 -6.65 21.62
CA SER A 117 10.06 -6.13 22.98
C SER A 117 11.00 -6.94 23.89
N PRO A 118 12.03 -6.32 24.49
CA PRO A 118 12.39 -4.89 24.40
C PRO A 118 12.90 -4.47 23.02
N GLY A 119 12.66 -3.20 22.65
CA GLY A 119 13.17 -2.60 21.43
C GLY A 119 14.65 -2.22 21.51
N GLN A 120 15.27 -1.95 20.35
CA GLN A 120 16.69 -1.55 20.30
C GLN A 120 16.93 -0.14 20.88
N GLY A 121 15.98 0.77 20.71
CA GLY A 121 16.07 2.15 21.18
C GLY A 121 15.01 2.54 22.21
N GLY A 122 14.15 1.62 22.63
CA GLY A 122 13.04 1.89 23.54
C GLY A 122 12.39 0.63 24.09
N VAL A 123 11.16 0.79 24.58
CA VAL A 123 10.44 -0.31 25.25
C VAL A 123 9.99 -1.38 24.25
N TYR A 124 9.66 -0.98 23.02
CA TYR A 124 9.33 -1.88 21.92
C TYR A 124 9.67 -1.22 20.57
N ASP A 125 9.79 -2.02 19.54
CA ASP A 125 9.91 -1.59 18.14
C ASP A 125 8.83 -2.26 17.29
N ILE A 126 8.21 -1.48 16.38
CA ILE A 126 7.39 -1.98 15.28
C ILE A 126 8.06 -1.56 13.99
N ILE A 127 8.37 -2.50 13.12
CA ILE A 127 9.17 -2.27 11.92
C ILE A 127 8.40 -2.77 10.68
N SER A 128 8.32 -1.94 9.64
CA SER A 128 8.03 -2.36 8.27
C SER A 128 9.30 -2.23 7.45
N TYR A 129 9.64 -3.28 6.73
CA TYR A 129 10.84 -3.32 5.86
C TYR A 129 10.59 -2.71 4.46
N GLY A 130 9.55 -1.89 4.30
CA GLY A 130 9.29 -1.22 3.04
C GLY A 130 8.91 -2.16 1.89
N SER A 131 9.13 -1.69 0.67
CA SER A 131 8.67 -2.38 -0.54
C SER A 131 9.47 -3.64 -0.92
N ASP A 132 10.68 -3.83 -0.39
CA ASP A 132 11.52 -5.00 -0.67
C ASP A 132 11.44 -6.08 0.42
N GLY A 133 10.82 -5.77 1.56
CA GLY A 133 10.67 -6.70 2.68
C GLY A 133 11.98 -7.10 3.35
N GLN A 134 13.04 -6.30 3.20
CA GLN A 134 14.37 -6.56 3.76
C GLN A 134 14.82 -5.39 4.62
N GLU A 135 15.64 -5.69 5.64
CA GLU A 135 16.22 -4.67 6.53
C GLU A 135 17.15 -3.73 5.75
N GLY A 136 16.91 -2.41 5.89
CA GLY A 136 17.67 -1.37 5.20
C GLY A 136 16.93 -0.80 4.00
N GLY A 137 17.64 -0.59 2.88
CA GLY A 137 17.07 -0.03 1.66
C GLY A 137 17.06 1.51 1.62
N SER A 138 16.49 2.06 0.54
CA SER A 138 16.36 3.51 0.33
C SER A 138 15.06 3.84 -0.43
N GLY A 139 14.57 5.06 -0.31
CA GLY A 139 13.34 5.49 -0.97
C GLY A 139 12.12 4.67 -0.53
N ALA A 140 11.42 4.02 -1.46
CA ALA A 140 10.26 3.17 -1.14
C ALA A 140 10.63 1.89 -0.38
N ALA A 141 11.85 1.38 -0.53
CA ALA A 141 12.38 0.20 0.15
C ALA A 141 12.95 0.51 1.55
N ALA A 142 13.09 1.79 1.92
CA ALA A 142 13.62 2.15 3.23
C ALA A 142 12.68 1.75 4.36
N ASP A 143 13.27 1.27 5.47
CA ASP A 143 12.53 0.87 6.65
C ASP A 143 11.73 2.01 7.28
N ILE A 144 10.61 1.64 7.87
CA ILE A 144 9.79 2.52 8.70
C ILE A 144 9.67 1.85 10.06
N SER A 145 10.23 2.46 11.10
CA SER A 145 10.17 1.91 12.43
C SER A 145 9.51 2.89 13.41
N MET A 146 8.83 2.35 14.42
CA MET A 146 8.36 3.08 15.58
C MET A 146 9.03 2.50 16.81
N THR A 147 9.78 3.34 17.49
CA THR A 147 10.43 3.02 18.76
C THR A 147 9.78 3.87 19.84
N ALA A 148 9.09 3.25 20.79
CA ALA A 148 8.50 3.92 21.96
C ALA A 148 7.78 5.26 21.63
N ASN A 149 6.86 5.27 20.70
CA ASN A 149 6.07 6.42 20.22
C ASN A 149 6.81 7.43 19.29
N VAL A 150 8.04 7.18 18.91
CA VAL A 150 8.75 7.98 17.90
C VAL A 150 8.86 7.19 16.61
N ILE A 151 8.32 7.74 15.52
CA ILE A 151 8.48 7.13 14.18
C ILE A 151 9.78 7.61 13.57
N VAL A 152 10.66 6.67 13.23
CA VAL A 152 11.88 6.92 12.48
C VAL A 152 11.68 6.44 11.04
N ASP A 153 11.82 7.35 10.11
CA ASP A 153 11.74 7.08 8.68
C ASP A 153 13.14 7.24 8.07
N THR A 154 13.76 6.12 7.77
CA THR A 154 15.13 6.08 7.25
C THR A 154 15.26 6.76 5.86
N ALA A 155 14.14 6.95 5.15
CA ALA A 155 14.15 7.65 3.87
C ALA A 155 14.22 9.19 3.98
N ALA A 156 14.04 9.75 5.19
CA ALA A 156 14.05 11.20 5.44
C ALA A 156 15.42 11.73 5.90
N ALA A 157 16.42 10.86 6.01
CA ALA A 157 17.80 11.20 6.38
C ALA A 157 18.68 11.41 5.15
#